data_3ce4a3deb2a5cf3ab0f95d5a9e1084d6
#
_entry.id   3ce4a3deb2a5cf3ab0f95d5a9e1084d6
#
_cell.length_a   1.000
_cell.length_b   1.000
_cell.length_c   1.000
_cell.angle_alpha   90.00
_cell.angle_beta   90.00
_cell.angle_gamma   90.00
#
_symmetry.space_group_name_H-M   'P 1'
#
loop_
_entity.id
_entity.type
_entity.pdbx_description
1 polymer ?
#
loop_
_entity_poly.entity_id
_entity_poly.type
_entity_poly.pdbx_seq_one_letter_code
_entity_poly.pdbx_strand_id
1 'polypeptide(L)'
;CIRDSSGVKWIGDIPRDWEIPRLNFVTSKIGSGSTPKGGSEVYVDEGVVFLRSQNVYNDGLRLNDVVHIVPSIHEQMKGTKVQVDDILFNITGASIGRCCRFTKGIGEANVNQHVCIVRPKNILPTFLMYCLQSFVGQTQLRQLLKGGNREGLSGESFKNFYVLLPSPNEQQQIATYLDIKCSKIDHIVATQKKKIAYLQELKQSLITNVVTGKIKVS
;
A
#
# COMPACT_ATOMS: atom_id res chain seq x y z
N CYS A 1 15.94 26.00 4.29
CA CYS A 1 15.75 25.13 5.47
C CYS A 1 17.12 24.68 5.99
N ILE A 2 17.42 24.92 7.27
CA ILE A 2 18.64 24.42 7.92
C ILE A 2 18.45 22.91 8.10
N ARG A 3 19.41 22.12 7.62
CA ARG A 3 19.43 20.67 7.81
C ARG A 3 20.38 20.29 8.94
N ASP A 4 20.04 19.23 9.64
CA ASP A 4 20.84 18.67 10.72
C ASP A 4 20.86 17.13 10.62
N SER A 5 21.82 16.47 11.26
CA SER A 5 21.91 15.02 11.24
C SER A 5 20.68 14.40 11.90
N SER A 6 20.06 13.44 11.22
CA SER A 6 18.95 12.66 11.76
C SER A 6 19.35 11.74 12.94
N GLY A 7 20.65 11.59 13.22
CA GLY A 7 21.16 10.57 14.14
C GLY A 7 21.06 9.13 13.59
N VAL A 8 20.48 8.94 12.42
CA VAL A 8 20.33 7.64 11.76
C VAL A 8 21.11 7.66 10.44
N LYS A 9 22.26 7.02 10.40
CA LYS A 9 23.25 7.10 9.31
C LYS A 9 22.66 6.96 7.89
N TRP A 10 21.70 6.07 7.68
CA TRP A 10 21.13 5.81 6.37
C TRP A 10 19.95 6.75 6.00
N ILE A 11 19.41 7.51 6.96
CA ILE A 11 18.43 8.58 6.69
C ILE A 11 19.18 9.84 6.24
N GLY A 12 20.36 10.08 6.82
CA GLY A 12 21.17 11.26 6.54
C GLY A 12 20.63 12.52 7.22
N ASP A 13 20.77 13.65 6.53
CA ASP A 13 20.36 14.96 7.05
C ASP A 13 18.88 15.23 6.73
N ILE A 14 18.17 15.75 7.72
CA ILE A 14 16.77 16.17 7.66
C ILE A 14 16.64 17.64 8.06
N PRO A 15 15.50 18.30 7.79
CA PRO A 15 15.21 19.62 8.38
C PRO A 15 15.34 19.56 9.91
N ARG A 16 15.96 20.58 10.49
CA ARG A 16 16.32 20.63 11.92
C ARG A 16 15.11 20.46 12.85
N ASP A 17 13.96 20.96 12.42
CA ASP A 17 12.72 20.98 13.21
C ASP A 17 11.90 19.69 13.05
N TRP A 18 12.42 18.69 12.31
CA TRP A 18 11.72 17.42 12.14
C TRP A 18 12.13 16.41 13.22
N GLU A 19 11.15 15.74 13.79
CA GLU A 19 11.35 14.62 14.71
C GLU A 19 11.43 13.29 13.96
N ILE A 20 12.00 12.28 14.62
CA ILE A 20 12.12 10.90 14.07
C ILE A 20 11.63 9.90 15.13
N PRO A 21 10.33 9.89 15.43
CA PRO A 21 9.78 8.93 16.35
C PRO A 21 9.74 7.51 15.75
N ARG A 22 9.55 6.51 16.62
CA ARG A 22 9.17 5.17 16.20
C ARG A 22 7.69 5.15 15.79
N LEU A 23 7.32 4.25 14.87
CA LEU A 23 5.98 4.13 14.32
C LEU A 23 4.91 3.94 15.42
N ASN A 24 5.22 3.20 16.49
CA ASN A 24 4.31 2.99 17.62
C ASN A 24 3.92 4.28 18.37
N PHE A 25 4.74 5.34 18.31
CA PHE A 25 4.44 6.62 18.96
C PHE A 25 3.43 7.47 18.18
N VAL A 26 3.34 7.23 16.87
CA VAL A 26 2.45 7.97 15.95
C VAL A 26 1.26 7.13 15.48
N THR A 27 1.03 5.98 16.10
CA THR A 27 -0.08 5.07 15.76
C THR A 27 -0.80 4.59 17.00
N SER A 28 -2.10 4.32 16.88
CA SER A 28 -2.93 3.72 17.92
C SER A 28 -3.11 2.22 17.76
N LYS A 29 -2.78 1.68 16.58
CA LYS A 29 -2.85 0.26 16.27
C LYS A 29 -1.79 -0.11 15.22
N ILE A 30 -1.07 -1.19 15.48
CA ILE A 30 -0.26 -1.93 14.51
C ILE A 30 -0.56 -3.40 14.74
N GLY A 31 -1.23 -4.05 13.80
CA GLY A 31 -1.61 -5.44 13.94
C GLY A 31 -2.02 -6.09 12.64
N SER A 32 -1.58 -7.33 12.42
CA SER A 32 -1.98 -8.11 11.27
C SER A 32 -3.45 -8.51 11.35
N GLY A 33 -4.05 -8.75 10.19
CA GLY A 33 -5.34 -9.38 10.11
C GLY A 33 -5.30 -10.86 10.49
N SER A 34 -6.38 -11.55 10.23
CA SER A 34 -6.50 -12.99 10.44
C SER A 34 -7.35 -13.62 9.33
N THR A 35 -7.17 -14.92 9.13
CA THR A 35 -8.08 -15.70 8.27
C THR A 35 -9.30 -16.09 9.07
N PRO A 36 -10.53 -15.97 8.53
CA PRO A 36 -11.72 -16.47 9.21
C PRO A 36 -11.65 -17.99 9.39
N LYS A 37 -12.34 -18.52 10.40
CA LYS A 37 -12.48 -19.96 10.58
C LYS A 37 -13.19 -20.54 9.36
N GLY A 38 -12.63 -21.59 8.75
CA GLY A 38 -13.11 -22.14 7.48
C GLY A 38 -12.35 -21.64 6.24
N GLY A 39 -11.46 -20.66 6.40
CA GLY A 39 -10.60 -20.19 5.29
C GLY A 39 -11.41 -19.64 4.12
N SER A 40 -11.10 -20.12 2.90
CA SER A 40 -11.79 -19.69 1.67
C SER A 40 -13.22 -20.26 1.52
N GLU A 41 -13.58 -21.28 2.27
CA GLU A 41 -14.92 -21.91 2.20
C GLU A 41 -16.03 -20.98 2.75
N VAL A 42 -15.68 -20.00 3.55
CA VAL A 42 -16.64 -19.03 4.12
C VAL A 42 -16.73 -17.73 3.33
N TYR A 43 -16.06 -17.64 2.17
CA TYR A 43 -16.20 -16.48 1.31
C TYR A 43 -17.52 -16.55 0.54
N VAL A 44 -18.12 -15.39 0.38
CA VAL A 44 -19.41 -15.19 -0.30
C VAL A 44 -19.26 -14.12 -1.39
N ASP A 45 -20.19 -14.08 -2.33
CA ASP A 45 -20.18 -13.11 -3.44
C ASP A 45 -20.55 -11.70 -2.96
N GLU A 46 -21.44 -11.60 -1.95
CA GLU A 46 -21.89 -10.33 -1.39
C GLU A 46 -21.76 -10.33 0.15
N GLY A 47 -21.42 -9.17 0.73
CA GLY A 47 -21.25 -9.02 2.18
C GLY A 47 -20.23 -7.97 2.57
N VAL A 48 -19.57 -8.19 3.71
CA VAL A 48 -18.50 -7.32 4.20
C VAL A 48 -17.20 -7.60 3.43
N VAL A 49 -16.55 -6.56 2.97
CA VAL A 49 -15.30 -6.66 2.18
C VAL A 49 -14.19 -7.35 2.99
N PHE A 50 -13.55 -8.35 2.39
CA PHE A 50 -12.42 -9.04 2.99
C PHE A 50 -11.15 -8.84 2.13
N LEU A 51 -10.30 -7.93 2.56
CA LEU A 51 -9.10 -7.52 1.84
C LEU A 51 -7.93 -8.49 2.11
N ARG A 52 -7.28 -8.88 1.04
CA ARG A 52 -6.08 -9.72 1.05
C ARG A 52 -4.89 -8.94 0.50
N SER A 53 -3.68 -9.41 0.72
CA SER A 53 -2.46 -8.74 0.23
C SER A 53 -2.46 -8.45 -1.27
N GLN A 54 -3.14 -9.26 -2.07
CA GLN A 54 -3.32 -9.04 -3.51
C GLN A 54 -4.22 -7.84 -3.85
N ASN A 55 -5.01 -7.35 -2.90
CA ASN A 55 -5.86 -6.17 -3.08
C ASN A 55 -5.14 -4.85 -2.75
N VAL A 56 -3.98 -4.91 -2.06
CA VAL A 56 -3.24 -3.73 -1.59
C VAL A 56 -2.13 -3.36 -2.57
N TYR A 57 -2.20 -2.15 -3.12
CA TYR A 57 -1.20 -1.56 -4.01
C TYR A 57 -0.82 -0.16 -3.52
N ASN A 58 0.32 0.37 -3.97
CA ASN A 58 0.79 1.69 -3.54
C ASN A 58 -0.07 2.85 -4.07
N ASP A 59 -0.79 2.63 -5.14
CA ASP A 59 -1.71 3.58 -5.77
C ASP A 59 -3.18 3.37 -5.35
N GLY A 60 -3.45 2.46 -4.39
CA GLY A 60 -4.79 2.22 -3.84
C GLY A 60 -5.19 0.75 -3.79
N LEU A 61 -6.44 0.51 -3.47
CA LEU A 61 -7.02 -0.84 -3.42
C LEU A 61 -7.50 -1.32 -4.79
N ARG A 62 -7.33 -2.61 -5.05
CA ARG A 62 -7.94 -3.32 -6.20
C ARG A 62 -9.11 -4.14 -5.69
N LEU A 63 -10.32 -3.74 -6.08
CA LEU A 63 -11.56 -4.36 -5.61
C LEU A 63 -12.19 -5.32 -6.62
N ASN A 64 -11.62 -5.46 -7.83
CA ASN A 64 -12.17 -6.33 -8.88
C ASN A 64 -12.21 -7.82 -8.47
N ASP A 65 -11.21 -8.28 -7.69
CA ASP A 65 -11.10 -9.66 -7.19
C ASP A 65 -11.24 -9.71 -5.67
N VAL A 66 -11.98 -8.79 -5.09
CA VAL A 66 -12.22 -8.80 -3.65
C VAL A 66 -13.21 -9.92 -3.31
N VAL A 67 -12.98 -10.57 -2.19
CA VAL A 67 -13.94 -11.53 -1.62
C VAL A 67 -14.68 -10.88 -0.46
N HIS A 68 -15.81 -11.45 -0.09
CA HIS A 68 -16.62 -10.95 1.01
C HIS A 68 -16.80 -12.04 2.08
N ILE A 69 -17.16 -11.60 3.26
CA ILE A 69 -17.54 -12.45 4.39
C ILE A 69 -18.91 -12.03 4.92
N VAL A 70 -19.63 -12.96 5.50
CA VAL A 70 -20.92 -12.64 6.09
C VAL A 70 -20.77 -11.75 7.34
N PRO A 71 -21.77 -10.90 7.67
CA PRO A 71 -21.68 -9.99 8.81
C PRO A 71 -21.37 -10.67 10.16
N SER A 72 -21.84 -11.90 10.36
CA SER A 72 -21.58 -12.66 11.58
C SER A 72 -20.09 -13.00 11.76
N ILE A 73 -19.35 -13.28 10.68
CA ILE A 73 -17.91 -13.50 10.71
C ILE A 73 -17.20 -12.17 10.97
N HIS A 74 -17.62 -11.09 10.30
CA HIS A 74 -17.08 -9.75 10.53
C HIS A 74 -17.17 -9.36 12.01
N GLU A 75 -18.30 -9.63 12.68
CA GLU A 75 -18.47 -9.35 14.10
C GLU A 75 -17.57 -10.20 15.00
N GLN A 76 -17.27 -11.44 14.63
CA GLN A 76 -16.31 -12.28 15.33
C GLN A 76 -14.87 -11.79 15.17
N MET A 77 -14.57 -11.14 14.04
CA MET A 77 -13.23 -10.67 13.65
C MET A 77 -12.96 -9.21 14.06
N LYS A 78 -13.40 -8.79 15.25
CA LYS A 78 -13.29 -7.39 15.75
C LYS A 78 -11.89 -6.81 15.66
N GLY A 79 -10.87 -7.64 15.92
CA GLY A 79 -9.47 -7.22 15.91
C GLY A 79 -8.94 -6.85 14.52
N THR A 80 -9.60 -7.25 13.43
CA THR A 80 -9.16 -7.05 12.05
C THR A 80 -10.05 -6.12 11.26
N LYS A 81 -11.01 -5.47 11.93
CA LYS A 81 -11.85 -4.42 11.35
C LYS A 81 -11.02 -3.21 10.95
N VAL A 82 -11.17 -2.79 9.71
CA VAL A 82 -10.50 -1.62 9.15
C VAL A 82 -11.34 -0.37 9.41
N GLN A 83 -10.68 0.74 9.66
CA GLN A 83 -11.30 2.06 9.78
C GLN A 83 -10.81 2.97 8.67
N VAL A 84 -11.63 3.97 8.31
CA VAL A 84 -11.19 5.02 7.39
C VAL A 84 -9.91 5.64 7.91
N ASP A 85 -8.97 5.91 7.00
CA ASP A 85 -7.63 6.42 7.27
C ASP A 85 -6.62 5.42 7.86
N ASP A 86 -6.99 4.16 8.09
CA ASP A 86 -6.00 3.11 8.33
C ASP A 86 -5.08 2.94 7.11
N ILE A 87 -3.80 2.73 7.36
CA ILE A 87 -2.85 2.30 6.33
C ILE A 87 -2.79 0.78 6.34
N LEU A 88 -3.11 0.19 5.21
CA LEU A 88 -3.01 -1.24 4.99
C LEU A 88 -1.64 -1.55 4.40
N PHE A 89 -0.83 -2.32 5.11
CA PHE A 89 0.56 -2.62 4.76
C PHE A 89 0.76 -4.13 4.59
N ASN A 90 1.26 -4.56 3.44
CA ASN A 90 1.56 -5.97 3.18
C ASN A 90 2.84 -6.38 3.90
N ILE A 91 2.73 -7.39 4.78
CA ILE A 91 3.81 -7.84 5.66
C ILE A 91 4.47 -9.15 5.24
N THR A 92 3.96 -9.84 4.22
CA THR A 92 4.49 -11.13 3.74
C THR A 92 4.40 -11.27 2.22
N GLY A 93 5.17 -12.23 1.68
CA GLY A 93 5.10 -12.64 0.28
C GLY A 93 5.70 -11.63 -0.70
N ALA A 94 5.46 -11.85 -2.00
CA ALA A 94 6.04 -11.05 -3.09
C ALA A 94 5.56 -9.58 -3.10
N SER A 95 4.46 -9.28 -2.43
CA SER A 95 3.90 -7.93 -2.32
C SER A 95 4.30 -7.20 -1.03
N ILE A 96 5.21 -7.77 -0.23
CA ILE A 96 5.68 -7.16 1.02
C ILE A 96 6.15 -5.73 0.79
N GLY A 97 5.75 -4.83 1.68
CA GLY A 97 6.08 -3.40 1.59
C GLY A 97 5.11 -2.55 0.78
N ARG A 98 4.17 -3.15 0.01
CA ARG A 98 3.08 -2.38 -0.59
C ARG A 98 2.15 -1.88 0.51
N CYS A 99 1.69 -0.64 0.37
CA CYS A 99 0.70 -0.09 1.30
C CYS A 99 -0.15 1.00 0.65
N CYS A 100 -1.37 1.14 1.14
CA CYS A 100 -2.26 2.23 0.77
C CYS A 100 -3.15 2.63 1.95
N ARG A 101 -3.76 3.80 1.85
CA ARG A 101 -4.74 4.29 2.81
C ARG A 101 -6.12 3.71 2.49
N PHE A 102 -6.82 3.25 3.52
CA PHE A 102 -8.23 2.85 3.40
C PHE A 102 -9.11 4.09 3.37
N THR A 103 -9.87 4.28 2.30
CA THR A 103 -10.65 5.49 2.05
C THR A 103 -12.14 5.29 2.26
N LYS A 104 -12.88 6.37 2.40
CA LYS A 104 -14.35 6.36 2.45
C LYS A 104 -14.93 5.74 1.16
N GLY A 105 -16.12 5.14 1.27
CA GLY A 105 -16.86 4.59 0.12
C GLY A 105 -16.65 3.10 -0.13
N ILE A 106 -15.71 2.45 0.57
CA ILE A 106 -15.51 1.00 0.46
C ILE A 106 -16.50 0.22 1.36
N GLY A 107 -16.99 0.86 2.42
CA GLY A 107 -17.82 0.22 3.42
C GLY A 107 -17.02 -0.44 4.53
N GLU A 108 -17.65 -1.39 5.25
CA GLU A 108 -16.97 -2.17 6.28
C GLU A 108 -16.02 -3.19 5.67
N ALA A 109 -14.88 -3.39 6.31
CA ALA A 109 -13.88 -4.33 5.82
C ALA A 109 -13.08 -4.99 6.95
N ASN A 110 -12.60 -6.21 6.66
CA ASN A 110 -11.56 -6.90 7.42
C ASN A 110 -10.36 -7.18 6.52
N VAL A 111 -9.24 -7.52 7.12
CA VAL A 111 -8.00 -7.89 6.41
C VAL A 111 -7.52 -9.28 6.82
N ASN A 112 -6.84 -9.97 5.91
CA ASN A 112 -6.23 -11.26 6.18
C ASN A 112 -4.89 -11.11 6.93
N GLN A 113 -4.30 -12.25 7.34
CA GLN A 113 -3.05 -12.31 8.11
C GLN A 113 -1.82 -11.73 7.39
N HIS A 114 -1.89 -11.51 6.08
CA HIS A 114 -0.80 -10.96 5.27
C HIS A 114 -0.83 -9.43 5.17
N VAL A 115 -1.87 -8.80 5.70
CA VAL A 115 -2.05 -7.35 5.72
C VAL A 115 -2.03 -6.86 7.16
N CYS A 116 -1.18 -5.88 7.45
CA CYS A 116 -1.12 -5.19 8.73
C CYS A 116 -1.93 -3.91 8.67
N ILE A 117 -2.77 -3.68 9.67
CA ILE A 117 -3.47 -2.41 9.90
C ILE A 117 -2.52 -1.51 10.69
N VAL A 118 -2.19 -0.36 10.13
CA VAL A 118 -1.47 0.71 10.81
C VAL A 118 -2.43 1.89 10.95
N ARG A 119 -2.89 2.15 12.17
CA ARG A 119 -3.86 3.21 12.48
C ARG A 119 -3.16 4.46 12.95
N PRO A 120 -3.12 5.53 12.16
CA PRO A 120 -2.46 6.77 12.54
C PRO A 120 -3.05 7.41 13.80
N LYS A 121 -2.17 8.04 14.58
CA LYS A 121 -2.50 8.90 15.71
C LYS A 121 -1.44 10.01 15.78
N ASN A 122 -1.87 11.27 15.82
CA ASN A 122 -0.95 12.42 15.84
C ASN A 122 -0.04 12.57 14.60
N ILE A 123 -0.40 11.94 13.51
CA ILE A 123 0.26 12.07 12.19
C ILE A 123 -0.81 12.03 11.10
N LEU A 124 -0.63 12.81 10.04
CA LEU A 124 -1.56 12.80 8.91
C LEU A 124 -1.52 11.45 8.18
N PRO A 125 -2.65 10.74 8.01
CA PRO A 125 -2.69 9.41 7.40
C PRO A 125 -2.02 9.34 6.03
N THR A 126 -2.31 10.29 5.13
CA THR A 126 -1.68 10.36 3.80
C THR A 126 -0.17 10.56 3.89
N PHE A 127 0.29 11.41 4.81
CA PHE A 127 1.71 11.63 5.01
C PHE A 127 2.41 10.36 5.52
N LEU A 128 1.81 9.66 6.51
CA LEU A 128 2.34 8.39 7.02
C LEU A 128 2.42 7.34 5.91
N MET A 129 1.39 7.23 5.06
CA MET A 129 1.41 6.35 3.90
C MET A 129 2.62 6.63 3.02
N TYR A 130 2.88 7.89 2.66
CA TYR A 130 4.04 8.26 1.86
C TYR A 130 5.37 7.99 2.57
N CYS A 131 5.46 8.19 3.89
CA CYS A 131 6.64 7.80 4.67
C CYS A 131 6.94 6.30 4.55
N LEU A 132 5.92 5.46 4.67
CA LEU A 132 6.07 4.00 4.56
C LEU A 132 6.41 3.55 3.13
N GLN A 133 5.89 4.23 2.11
CA GLN A 133 6.22 3.99 0.70
C GLN A 133 7.60 4.52 0.30
N SER A 134 8.11 5.52 1.01
CA SER A 134 9.39 6.18 0.71
C SER A 134 10.61 5.28 0.91
N PHE A 135 11.77 5.80 0.48
CA PHE A 135 13.06 5.16 0.75
C PHE A 135 13.26 4.87 2.25
N VAL A 136 12.78 5.76 3.14
CA VAL A 136 12.90 5.59 4.60
C VAL A 136 12.16 4.34 5.08
N GLY A 137 10.90 4.16 4.71
CA GLY A 137 10.12 2.96 5.06
C GLY A 137 10.66 1.68 4.42
N GLN A 138 10.92 1.73 3.11
CA GLN A 138 11.34 0.58 2.33
C GLN A 138 12.77 0.10 2.65
N THR A 139 13.67 0.98 3.08
CA THR A 139 15.01 0.58 3.50
C THR A 139 14.98 -0.18 4.83
N GLN A 140 14.19 0.26 5.80
CA GLN A 140 14.00 -0.45 7.07
C GLN A 140 13.46 -1.86 6.83
N LEU A 141 12.44 -1.98 5.98
CA LEU A 141 11.90 -3.28 5.58
C LEU A 141 12.99 -4.18 4.98
N ARG A 142 13.75 -3.68 4.00
CA ARG A 142 14.82 -4.45 3.35
C ARG A 142 15.92 -4.89 4.31
N GLN A 143 16.28 -4.06 5.28
CA GLN A 143 17.29 -4.40 6.30
C GLN A 143 16.81 -5.57 7.18
N LEU A 144 15.55 -5.57 7.60
CA LEU A 144 14.97 -6.65 8.40
C LEU A 144 14.88 -7.96 7.62
N LEU A 145 14.49 -7.90 6.35
CA LEU A 145 14.40 -9.09 5.49
C LEU A 145 15.78 -9.71 5.20
N LYS A 146 16.83 -8.89 5.07
CA LYS A 146 18.23 -9.37 4.92
C LYS A 146 18.77 -10.01 6.20
N GLY A 147 18.31 -9.60 7.38
CA GLY A 147 18.74 -10.10 8.68
C GLY A 147 18.21 -11.48 9.09
N GLY A 148 17.54 -12.23 8.19
CA GLY A 148 17.07 -13.59 8.45
C GLY A 148 15.55 -13.75 8.56
N ASN A 149 14.78 -12.68 8.61
CA ASN A 149 13.30 -12.70 8.62
C ASN A 149 12.72 -12.95 7.22
N ARG A 150 13.06 -14.08 6.60
CA ARG A 150 12.58 -14.44 5.25
C ARG A 150 11.07 -14.69 5.18
N GLU A 151 10.43 -14.96 6.32
CA GLU A 151 9.01 -15.28 6.40
C GLU A 151 8.07 -14.05 6.38
N GLY A 152 8.61 -12.86 6.66
CA GLY A 152 7.82 -11.63 6.65
C GLY A 152 8.22 -10.62 7.72
N LEU A 153 7.49 -9.52 7.78
CA LEU A 153 7.66 -8.46 8.76
C LEU A 153 6.81 -8.76 10.00
N SER A 154 7.47 -8.98 11.15
CA SER A 154 6.75 -9.12 12.42
C SER A 154 6.16 -7.79 12.88
N GLY A 155 5.01 -7.84 13.58
CA GLY A 155 4.40 -6.64 14.15
C GLY A 155 5.33 -5.91 15.14
N GLU A 156 6.15 -6.64 15.89
CA GLU A 156 7.11 -6.05 16.82
C GLU A 156 8.23 -5.29 16.10
N SER A 157 8.79 -5.88 15.05
CA SER A 157 9.78 -5.19 14.23
C SER A 157 9.19 -3.96 13.54
N PHE A 158 7.94 -4.03 13.09
CA PHE A 158 7.27 -2.92 12.40
C PHE A 158 7.00 -1.74 13.33
N LYS A 159 6.64 -1.98 14.59
CA LYS A 159 6.47 -0.94 15.63
C LYS A 159 7.72 -0.07 15.79
N ASN A 160 8.89 -0.63 15.53
CA ASN A 160 10.18 0.01 15.69
C ASN A 160 10.66 0.78 14.46
N PHE A 161 9.89 0.84 13.37
CA PHE A 161 10.26 1.67 12.21
C PHE A 161 10.36 3.15 12.60
N TYR A 162 11.36 3.81 12.07
CA TYR A 162 11.48 5.27 12.16
C TYR A 162 10.52 5.93 11.17
N VAL A 163 9.90 7.01 11.61
CA VAL A 163 9.03 7.85 10.79
C VAL A 163 9.53 9.28 10.87
N LEU A 164 9.56 9.99 9.77
CA LEU A 164 9.84 11.43 9.77
C LEU A 164 8.58 12.17 10.19
N LEU A 165 8.69 13.10 11.11
CA LEU A 165 7.56 13.82 11.68
C LEU A 165 7.76 15.35 11.61
N PRO A 166 7.41 15.98 10.47
CA PRO A 166 7.33 17.44 10.37
C PRO A 166 6.13 18.01 11.13
N SER A 167 6.04 19.33 11.19
CA SER A 167 4.87 20.01 11.73
C SER A 167 3.59 19.58 10.95
N PRO A 168 2.39 19.62 11.59
CA PRO A 168 1.14 19.22 10.92
C PRO A 168 0.87 19.99 9.62
N ASN A 169 1.25 21.26 9.55
CA ASN A 169 1.11 22.08 8.35
C ASN A 169 2.02 21.59 7.21
N GLU A 170 3.29 21.26 7.52
CA GLU A 170 4.21 20.70 6.53
C GLU A 170 3.78 19.32 6.07
N GLN A 171 3.28 18.45 6.97
CA GLN A 171 2.71 17.16 6.60
C GLN A 171 1.61 17.33 5.55
N GLN A 172 0.69 18.29 5.75
CA GLN A 172 -0.39 18.57 4.81
C GLN A 172 0.14 19.10 3.49
N GLN A 173 1.09 20.03 3.50
CA GLN A 173 1.69 20.57 2.29
C GLN A 173 2.41 19.49 1.48
N ILE A 174 3.21 18.63 2.14
CA ILE A 174 3.93 17.53 1.51
C ILE A 174 2.94 16.52 0.92
N ALA A 175 1.92 16.10 1.69
CA ALA A 175 0.92 15.15 1.22
C ALA A 175 0.17 15.69 0.00
N THR A 176 -0.32 16.94 0.04
CA THR A 176 -1.01 17.57 -1.07
C THR A 176 -0.12 17.68 -2.32
N TYR A 177 1.15 18.06 -2.15
CA TYR A 177 2.09 18.12 -3.27
C TYR A 177 2.30 16.74 -3.90
N LEU A 178 2.49 15.70 -3.09
CA LEU A 178 2.69 14.34 -3.56
C LEU A 178 1.43 13.78 -4.22
N ASP A 179 0.24 14.00 -3.67
CA ASP A 179 -1.03 13.58 -4.27
C ASP A 179 -1.17 14.14 -5.70
N ILE A 180 -0.90 15.44 -5.88
CA ILE A 180 -0.97 16.09 -7.20
C ILE A 180 0.07 15.51 -8.16
N LYS A 181 1.32 15.32 -7.71
CA LYS A 181 2.40 14.84 -8.59
C LYS A 181 2.25 13.36 -8.93
N CYS A 182 1.94 12.52 -7.95
CA CYS A 182 1.73 11.09 -8.17
C CYS A 182 0.53 10.85 -9.08
N SER A 183 -0.61 11.54 -8.86
CA SER A 183 -1.78 11.43 -9.75
C SER A 183 -1.46 11.78 -11.20
N LYS A 184 -0.65 12.83 -11.45
CA LYS A 184 -0.21 13.17 -12.82
C LYS A 184 0.66 12.06 -13.42
N ILE A 185 1.59 11.51 -12.65
CA ILE A 185 2.46 10.42 -13.09
C ILE A 185 1.62 9.18 -13.41
N ASP A 186 0.69 8.81 -12.53
CA ASP A 186 -0.19 7.65 -12.72
C ASP A 186 -1.06 7.80 -13.96
N HIS A 187 -1.57 9.01 -14.24
CA HIS A 187 -2.30 9.28 -15.48
C HIS A 187 -1.42 9.09 -16.72
N ILE A 188 -0.19 9.57 -16.71
CA ILE A 188 0.76 9.36 -17.81
C ILE A 188 1.05 7.87 -17.99
N VAL A 189 1.31 7.13 -16.91
CA VAL A 189 1.57 5.69 -16.93
C VAL A 189 0.37 4.93 -17.52
N ALA A 190 -0.85 5.26 -17.09
CA ALA A 190 -2.07 4.64 -17.60
C ALA A 190 -2.26 4.90 -19.11
N THR A 191 -2.01 6.13 -19.54
CA THR A 191 -2.07 6.52 -20.97
C THR A 191 -1.04 5.74 -21.81
N GLN A 192 0.20 5.63 -21.33
CA GLN A 192 1.25 4.87 -22.03
C GLN A 192 0.93 3.37 -22.12
N LYS A 193 0.38 2.78 -21.06
CA LYS A 193 -0.07 1.38 -21.07
C LYS A 193 -1.15 1.14 -22.13
N LYS A 194 -2.13 2.03 -22.26
CA LYS A 194 -3.17 1.95 -23.29
C LYS A 194 -2.55 2.04 -24.70
N LYS A 195 -1.59 2.96 -24.89
CA LYS A 195 -0.88 3.11 -26.17
C LYS A 195 -0.08 1.84 -26.54
N ILE A 196 0.60 1.24 -25.57
CA ILE A 196 1.33 -0.03 -25.79
C ILE A 196 0.37 -1.14 -26.20
N ALA A 197 -0.75 -1.30 -25.52
CA ALA A 197 -1.77 -2.30 -25.84
C ALA A 197 -2.29 -2.12 -27.30
N TYR A 198 -2.66 -0.89 -27.66
CA TYR A 198 -3.08 -0.57 -29.02
C TYR A 198 -2.01 -0.90 -30.10
N LEU A 199 -0.75 -0.57 -29.82
CA LEU A 199 0.34 -0.89 -30.76
C LEU A 199 0.57 -2.40 -30.89
N GLN A 200 0.37 -3.17 -29.82
CA GLN A 200 0.44 -4.63 -29.86
C GLN A 200 -0.71 -5.23 -30.71
N GLU A 201 -1.92 -4.71 -30.56
CA GLU A 201 -3.08 -5.11 -31.39
C GLU A 201 -2.85 -4.77 -32.87
N LEU A 202 -2.35 -3.56 -33.15
CA LEU A 202 -2.03 -3.12 -34.52
C LEU A 202 -0.97 -4.03 -35.14
N LYS A 203 0.09 -4.35 -34.40
CA LYS A 203 1.13 -5.28 -34.84
C LYS A 203 0.53 -6.65 -35.20
N GLN A 204 -0.32 -7.20 -34.32
CA GLN A 204 -0.94 -8.49 -34.56
C GLN A 204 -1.89 -8.46 -35.77
N SER A 205 -2.66 -7.39 -35.93
CA SER A 205 -3.55 -7.19 -37.08
C SER A 205 -2.74 -7.11 -38.41
N LEU A 206 -1.63 -6.35 -38.40
CA LEU A 206 -0.77 -6.24 -39.57
C LEU A 206 -0.18 -7.61 -39.96
N ILE A 207 0.36 -8.36 -39.00
CA ILE A 207 0.89 -9.71 -39.25
C ILE A 207 -0.19 -10.59 -39.89
N THR A 208 -1.38 -10.60 -39.30
CA THR A 208 -2.51 -11.40 -39.79
C THR A 208 -2.92 -11.02 -41.19
N ASN A 209 -3.04 -9.74 -41.50
CA ASN A 209 -3.48 -9.26 -42.81
C ASN A 209 -2.46 -9.53 -43.91
N VAL A 210 -1.17 -9.44 -43.59
CA VAL A 210 -0.10 -9.76 -44.58
C VAL A 210 -0.02 -11.27 -44.81
N VAL A 211 0.03 -12.09 -43.77
CA VAL A 211 0.17 -13.54 -43.86
C VAL A 211 -1.06 -14.18 -44.52
N THR A 212 -2.25 -13.60 -44.36
CA THR A 212 -3.47 -14.08 -45.00
C THR A 212 -3.73 -13.50 -46.40
N GLY A 213 -2.76 -12.71 -46.94
CA GLY A 213 -2.86 -12.13 -48.28
C GLY A 213 -3.89 -11.00 -48.42
N LYS A 214 -4.44 -10.49 -47.33
CA LYS A 214 -5.36 -9.33 -47.34
C LYS A 214 -4.60 -8.03 -47.69
N ILE A 215 -3.32 -7.97 -47.37
CA ILE A 215 -2.40 -6.90 -47.79
C ILE A 215 -1.31 -7.54 -48.61
N LYS A 216 -1.19 -7.10 -49.88
CA LYS A 216 -0.16 -7.57 -50.79
C LYS A 216 1.14 -6.85 -50.47
N VAL A 217 2.20 -7.61 -50.26
CA VAL A 217 3.57 -7.09 -50.12
C VAL A 217 4.18 -7.14 -51.54
N SER A 218 4.45 -5.98 -52.10
CA SER A 218 5.10 -5.85 -53.42
C SER A 218 6.57 -6.22 -53.34
#